data_d2610729b9312e4476a4ca02905e86fa
#
_entry.id   d2610729b9312e4476a4ca02905e86fa
#
_cell.length_a   1.000
_cell.length_b   1.000
_cell.length_c   1.000
_cell.angle_alpha   90.00
_cell.angle_beta   90.00
_cell.angle_gamma   90.00
#
_symmetry.space_group_name_H-M   'P 1'
#
loop_
_entity.id
_entity.type
_entity.pdbx_description
1 polymer ?
#
loop_
_entity_poly.entity_id
_entity_poly.type
_entity_poly.pdbx_seq_one_letter_code
_entity_poly.pdbx_strand_id
1 'polypeptide(L)'
;MFRVLYTLALLAALAGSSGPSEAQDLFRSIFGPSRWQQRWQRTPPPPQALPPAQQGKGAPKEAVKVETVPPPYDGEMSRLAEILGALHYLRPLCGADDGARWRGEMQDLIEAEQPPPERRDRMIASFNRSYIAYESSYRSCTSAATLAIRRYLDEGVRLSREIATKYGN
;
A
#
# COMPACT_ATOMS: atom_id res chain seq x y z
N MET A 1 7.11 -58.65 -18.12
CA MET A 1 7.19 -57.83 -16.90
C MET A 1 8.23 -56.69 -17.01
N PHE A 2 9.18 -56.71 -17.91
CA PHE A 2 10.23 -55.66 -18.03
C PHE A 2 9.81 -54.35 -18.72
N ARG A 3 8.68 -54.32 -19.44
CA ARG A 3 8.22 -53.16 -20.18
C ARG A 3 7.47 -52.12 -19.34
N VAL A 4 6.93 -52.50 -18.19
CA VAL A 4 6.16 -51.59 -17.31
C VAL A 4 7.07 -50.76 -16.39
N LEU A 5 8.26 -51.26 -16.09
CA LEU A 5 9.23 -50.56 -15.25
C LEU A 5 9.96 -49.40 -15.97
N TYR A 6 10.05 -49.46 -17.29
CA TYR A 6 10.72 -48.42 -18.10
C TYR A 6 9.84 -47.20 -18.31
N THR A 7 8.52 -47.37 -18.32
CA THR A 7 7.58 -46.24 -18.50
C THR A 7 7.39 -45.39 -17.22
N LEU A 8 7.61 -46.00 -16.03
CA LEU A 8 7.56 -45.27 -14.75
C LEU A 8 8.83 -44.45 -14.46
N ALA A 9 9.98 -44.85 -15.00
CA ALA A 9 11.24 -44.11 -14.85
C ALA A 9 11.31 -42.81 -15.74
N LEU A 10 10.56 -42.77 -16.84
CA LEU A 10 10.56 -41.62 -17.76
C LEU A 10 9.58 -40.50 -17.35
N LEU A 11 8.60 -40.79 -16.46
CA LEU A 11 7.65 -39.79 -15.92
C LEU A 11 8.18 -39.04 -14.70
N ALA A 12 9.24 -39.54 -14.05
CA ALA A 12 9.85 -38.88 -12.91
C ALA A 12 10.89 -37.80 -13.28
N ALA A 13 11.27 -37.70 -14.56
CA ALA A 13 12.28 -36.74 -15.02
C ALA A 13 11.71 -35.40 -15.52
N LEU A 14 10.39 -35.20 -15.49
CA LEU A 14 9.72 -33.96 -15.88
C LEU A 14 9.18 -33.12 -14.72
N ALA A 15 9.48 -33.49 -13.47
CA ALA A 15 9.38 -32.60 -12.34
C ALA A 15 10.57 -31.63 -12.35
N GLY A 16 10.63 -30.82 -13.41
CA GLY A 16 11.63 -29.79 -13.60
C GLY A 16 11.51 -28.75 -12.50
N SER A 17 12.61 -28.57 -11.81
CA SER A 17 12.95 -27.49 -10.94
C SER A 17 12.37 -26.15 -11.41
N SER A 18 11.25 -25.71 -10.85
CA SER A 18 10.87 -24.31 -10.85
C SER A 18 11.80 -23.60 -9.86
N GLY A 19 13.03 -23.29 -10.33
CA GLY A 19 13.90 -22.34 -9.66
C GLY A 19 13.21 -20.99 -9.61
N PRO A 20 13.50 -20.16 -8.58
CA PRO A 20 12.99 -18.82 -8.51
C PRO A 20 13.38 -18.10 -9.80
N SER A 21 12.41 -17.51 -10.49
CA SER A 21 12.64 -16.83 -11.76
C SER A 21 13.62 -15.68 -11.52
N GLU A 22 14.67 -15.56 -12.33
CA GLU A 22 15.67 -14.48 -12.30
C GLU A 22 15.03 -13.07 -12.26
N ALA A 23 13.79 -12.95 -12.72
CA ALA A 23 12.99 -11.74 -12.61
C ALA A 23 12.67 -11.34 -11.15
N GLN A 24 12.55 -12.31 -10.23
CA GLN A 24 12.32 -12.03 -8.81
C GLN A 24 13.60 -11.56 -8.11
N ASP A 25 14.74 -12.05 -8.54
CA ASP A 25 16.04 -11.65 -7.98
C ASP A 25 16.46 -10.26 -8.48
N LEU A 26 16.14 -9.91 -9.73
CA LEU A 26 16.35 -8.58 -10.27
C LEU A 26 15.49 -7.53 -9.57
N PHE A 27 14.22 -7.87 -9.30
CA PHE A 27 13.30 -7.00 -8.56
C PHE A 27 13.77 -6.80 -7.10
N ARG A 28 14.26 -7.86 -6.47
CA ARG A 28 14.84 -7.80 -5.11
C ARG A 28 16.12 -6.98 -5.04
N SER A 29 16.92 -7.00 -6.11
CA SER A 29 18.18 -6.25 -6.20
C SER A 29 17.95 -4.74 -6.37
N ILE A 30 16.90 -4.35 -7.08
CA ILE A 30 16.54 -2.94 -7.34
C ILE A 30 15.71 -2.36 -6.20
N PHE A 31 14.80 -3.17 -5.61
CA PHE A 31 13.89 -2.79 -4.54
C PHE A 31 14.14 -3.59 -3.25
N GLY A 32 15.41 -3.76 -2.86
CA GLY A 32 15.78 -4.47 -1.65
C GLY A 32 14.91 -4.06 -0.44
N PRO A 33 14.90 -4.87 0.65
CA PRO A 33 14.00 -4.62 1.78
C PRO A 33 14.21 -3.21 2.30
N SER A 34 13.24 -2.35 2.02
CA SER A 34 13.26 -0.94 2.37
C SER A 34 13.54 -0.79 3.87
N ARG A 35 14.46 0.10 4.22
CA ARG A 35 14.93 0.39 5.61
C ARG A 35 13.79 0.58 6.62
N TRP A 36 12.59 0.79 6.17
CA TRP A 36 11.42 1.03 7.02
C TRP A 36 10.66 -0.24 7.41
N GLN A 37 10.79 -1.38 6.71
CA GLN A 37 10.34 -2.68 7.26
C GLN A 37 11.07 -3.02 8.56
N GLN A 38 12.32 -2.61 8.71
CA GLN A 38 13.07 -2.76 9.96
C GLN A 38 12.60 -1.79 11.06
N ARG A 39 11.98 -0.68 10.70
CA ARG A 39 11.48 0.31 11.68
C ARG A 39 10.24 -0.19 12.43
N TRP A 40 9.39 -0.99 11.80
CA TRP A 40 8.18 -1.55 12.41
C TRP A 40 8.45 -2.76 13.30
N GLN A 41 9.62 -3.40 13.18
CA GLN A 41 10.04 -4.54 14.02
C GLN A 41 10.75 -4.09 15.31
N ARG A 42 11.04 -2.82 15.47
CA ARG A 42 11.56 -2.31 16.74
C ARG A 42 10.39 -2.18 17.71
N THR A 43 10.29 -3.11 18.65
CA THR A 43 9.47 -2.93 19.85
C THR A 43 9.84 -1.60 20.49
N PRO A 44 8.85 -0.75 20.85
CA PRO A 44 9.16 0.46 21.59
C PRO A 44 9.91 0.08 22.88
N PRO A 45 10.94 0.83 23.28
CA PRO A 45 11.60 0.58 24.54
C PRO A 45 10.57 0.67 25.69
N PRO A 46 10.71 -0.14 26.76
CA PRO A 46 9.81 -0.09 27.88
C PRO A 46 9.77 1.36 28.44
N PRO A 47 8.64 1.82 28.96
CA PRO A 47 8.52 3.15 29.50
C PRO A 47 9.60 3.35 30.59
N GLN A 48 10.56 4.21 30.31
CA GLN A 48 11.50 4.64 31.34
C GLN A 48 10.74 5.55 32.31
N ALA A 49 10.81 5.20 33.59
CA ALA A 49 10.27 6.07 34.65
C ALA A 49 10.91 7.46 34.54
N LEU A 50 10.09 8.45 34.26
CA LEU A 50 10.52 9.85 34.19
C LEU A 50 11.04 10.29 35.56
N PRO A 51 12.19 10.98 35.63
CA PRO A 51 12.60 11.67 36.86
C PRO A 51 11.57 12.74 37.26
N PRO A 52 11.43 13.09 38.53
CA PRO A 52 10.44 14.06 38.97
C PRO A 52 10.63 15.39 38.25
N ALA A 53 9.54 15.92 37.73
CA ALA A 53 9.49 17.13 36.92
C ALA A 53 9.99 18.33 37.73
N GLN A 54 11.07 18.95 37.28
CA GLN A 54 11.39 20.32 37.64
C GLN A 54 10.39 21.25 36.93
N GLN A 55 9.52 21.86 37.72
CA GLN A 55 8.58 22.89 37.25
C GLN A 55 9.37 24.14 36.82
N GLY A 56 9.85 24.14 35.59
CA GLY A 56 10.27 25.37 34.93
C GLY A 56 9.04 26.05 34.32
N LYS A 57 8.69 27.22 34.81
CA LYS A 57 7.71 28.14 34.22
C LYS A 57 8.20 28.54 32.81
N GLY A 58 7.77 27.81 31.81
CA GLY A 58 7.86 28.18 30.40
C GLY A 58 6.53 27.77 29.77
N ALA A 59 5.67 28.76 29.47
CA ALA A 59 4.46 28.50 28.69
C ALA A 59 4.81 27.75 27.43
N PRO A 60 4.03 26.69 27.03
CA PRO A 60 4.24 26.07 25.74
C PRO A 60 4.08 27.16 24.68
N LYS A 61 5.12 27.46 23.93
CA LYS A 61 4.96 28.14 22.66
C LYS A 61 4.04 27.24 21.86
N GLU A 62 2.77 27.59 21.71
CA GLU A 62 1.91 27.07 20.67
C GLU A 62 2.72 27.17 19.36
N ALA A 63 3.11 26.02 18.82
CA ALA A 63 3.66 25.95 17.50
C ALA A 63 2.59 26.56 16.60
N VAL A 64 2.85 27.73 16.05
CA VAL A 64 2.00 28.39 15.06
C VAL A 64 1.83 27.36 13.95
N LYS A 65 0.64 26.78 13.88
CA LYS A 65 0.25 25.85 12.83
C LYS A 65 0.25 26.67 11.55
N VAL A 66 1.35 26.63 10.81
CA VAL A 66 1.40 27.25 9.48
C VAL A 66 0.45 26.42 8.63
N GLU A 67 -0.76 26.89 8.51
CA GLU A 67 -1.78 26.32 7.63
C GLU A 67 -1.32 26.58 6.19
N THR A 68 -0.55 25.65 5.67
CA THR A 68 -0.15 25.68 4.26
C THR A 68 -1.40 25.46 3.42
N VAL A 69 -1.71 26.42 2.56
CA VAL A 69 -2.83 26.33 1.61
C VAL A 69 -2.67 25.02 0.82
N PRO A 70 -3.69 24.15 0.82
CA PRO A 70 -3.61 22.90 0.09
C PRO A 70 -3.38 23.15 -1.41
N PRO A 71 -2.59 22.31 -2.08
CA PRO A 71 -2.45 22.43 -3.53
C PRO A 71 -3.80 22.18 -4.22
N PRO A 72 -4.01 22.74 -5.44
CA PRO A 72 -5.29 22.66 -6.12
C PRO A 72 -5.74 21.23 -6.45
N TYR A 73 -4.82 20.27 -6.44
CA TYR A 73 -5.08 18.83 -6.67
C TYR A 73 -5.22 17.99 -5.37
N ASP A 74 -5.35 18.61 -4.21
CA ASP A 74 -5.46 17.87 -2.93
C ASP A 74 -6.71 16.99 -2.87
N GLY A 75 -7.80 17.43 -3.48
CA GLY A 75 -9.03 16.65 -3.62
C GLY A 75 -8.84 15.38 -4.46
N GLU A 76 -8.18 15.51 -5.60
CA GLU A 76 -7.84 14.39 -6.49
C GLU A 76 -6.89 13.39 -5.83
N MET A 77 -5.91 13.87 -5.07
CA MET A 77 -5.00 13.01 -4.31
C MET A 77 -5.72 12.24 -3.21
N SER A 78 -6.61 12.90 -2.47
CA SER A 78 -7.45 12.23 -1.46
C SER A 78 -8.34 11.17 -2.10
N ARG A 79 -8.91 11.47 -3.27
CA ARG A 79 -9.72 10.52 -4.03
C ARG A 79 -8.90 9.34 -4.54
N LEU A 80 -7.67 9.58 -5.02
CA LEU A 80 -6.76 8.51 -5.43
C LEU A 80 -6.43 7.58 -4.24
N ALA A 81 -6.18 8.14 -3.06
CA ALA A 81 -5.98 7.37 -1.84
C ALA A 81 -7.19 6.49 -1.47
N GLU A 82 -8.43 7.01 -1.63
CA GLU A 82 -9.66 6.22 -1.43
C GLU A 82 -9.75 5.04 -2.42
N ILE A 83 -9.44 5.27 -3.69
CA ILE A 83 -9.43 4.24 -4.73
C ILE A 83 -8.44 3.14 -4.37
N LEU A 84 -7.22 3.49 -3.97
CA LEU A 84 -6.20 2.53 -3.56
C LEU A 84 -6.65 1.71 -2.35
N GLY A 85 -7.30 2.32 -1.36
CA GLY A 85 -7.87 1.64 -0.20
C GLY A 85 -8.98 0.65 -0.57
N ALA A 86 -9.88 1.04 -1.47
CA ALA A 86 -10.93 0.16 -1.99
C ALA A 86 -10.36 -1.05 -2.74
N LEU A 87 -9.39 -0.82 -3.63
CA LEU A 87 -8.74 -1.88 -4.41
C LEU A 87 -7.92 -2.82 -3.51
N HIS A 88 -7.28 -2.29 -2.48
CA HIS A 88 -6.54 -3.09 -1.50
C HIS A 88 -7.41 -4.15 -0.81
N TYR A 89 -8.69 -3.86 -0.60
CA TYR A 89 -9.64 -4.83 -0.05
C TYR A 89 -10.31 -5.68 -1.15
N LEU A 90 -10.89 -5.05 -2.16
CA LEU A 90 -11.77 -5.72 -3.12
C LEU A 90 -11.05 -6.69 -4.04
N ARG A 91 -9.80 -6.40 -4.43
CA ARG A 91 -9.06 -7.24 -5.37
C ARG A 91 -8.74 -8.61 -4.79
N PRO A 92 -8.15 -8.74 -3.58
CA PRO A 92 -7.94 -10.04 -2.93
C PRO A 92 -9.27 -10.76 -2.65
N LEU A 93 -10.32 -10.04 -2.23
CA LEU A 93 -11.64 -10.61 -2.03
C LEU A 93 -12.19 -11.31 -3.30
N CYS A 94 -11.84 -10.80 -4.48
CA CYS A 94 -12.20 -11.36 -5.78
C CYS A 94 -11.10 -12.26 -6.40
N GLY A 95 -10.16 -12.75 -5.59
CA GLY A 95 -9.20 -13.78 -5.99
C GLY A 95 -7.95 -13.25 -6.70
N ALA A 96 -7.71 -11.94 -6.72
CA ALA A 96 -6.46 -11.39 -7.22
C ALA A 96 -5.35 -11.47 -6.15
N ASP A 97 -4.17 -11.91 -6.54
CA ASP A 97 -2.99 -12.00 -5.66
C ASP A 97 -2.14 -10.72 -5.75
N ASP A 98 -2.78 -9.56 -5.64
CA ASP A 98 -2.12 -8.27 -5.76
C ASP A 98 -2.46 -7.29 -4.60
N GLY A 99 -3.00 -7.81 -3.49
CA GLY A 99 -3.40 -6.98 -2.36
C GLY A 99 -2.27 -6.12 -1.80
N ALA A 100 -1.07 -6.68 -1.64
CA ALA A 100 0.09 -5.96 -1.14
C ALA A 100 0.51 -4.79 -2.06
N ARG A 101 0.27 -4.90 -3.37
CA ARG A 101 0.57 -3.88 -4.37
C ARG A 101 -0.13 -2.55 -4.08
N TRP A 102 -1.42 -2.57 -3.80
CA TRP A 102 -2.22 -1.36 -3.61
C TRP A 102 -1.80 -0.54 -2.39
N ARG A 103 -1.31 -1.24 -1.38
CA ARG A 103 -0.69 -0.59 -0.23
C ARG A 103 0.67 0.01 -0.59
N GLY A 104 1.45 -0.68 -1.42
CA GLY A 104 2.70 -0.17 -1.97
C GLY A 104 2.48 1.10 -2.78
N GLU A 105 1.53 1.09 -3.73
CA GLU A 105 1.17 2.27 -4.53
C GLU A 105 0.79 3.48 -3.67
N MET A 106 0.09 3.26 -2.52
CA MET A 106 -0.21 4.35 -1.58
C MET A 106 1.04 4.91 -0.92
N GLN A 107 2.02 4.08 -0.63
CA GLN A 107 3.29 4.52 -0.05
C GLN A 107 4.13 5.28 -1.07
N ASP A 108 4.20 4.77 -2.29
CA ASP A 108 4.91 5.43 -3.39
C ASP A 108 4.29 6.80 -3.70
N LEU A 109 2.97 6.90 -3.64
CA LEU A 109 2.24 8.16 -3.80
C LEU A 109 2.63 9.18 -2.72
N ILE A 110 2.70 8.76 -1.45
CA ILE A 110 3.12 9.62 -0.34
C ILE A 110 4.60 10.01 -0.49
N GLU A 111 5.44 9.08 -0.92
CA GLU A 111 6.87 9.33 -1.10
C GLU A 111 7.13 10.30 -2.25
N ALA A 112 6.42 10.16 -3.36
CA ALA A 112 6.54 11.06 -4.51
C ALA A 112 6.03 12.46 -4.19
N GLU A 113 4.91 12.58 -3.47
CA GLU A 113 4.26 13.83 -3.16
C GLU A 113 4.93 14.59 -2.01
N GLN A 114 5.59 13.89 -1.08
CA GLN A 114 6.24 14.45 0.13
C GLN A 114 5.35 15.47 0.88
N PRO A 115 4.09 15.13 1.16
CA PRO A 115 3.15 16.09 1.72
C PRO A 115 3.53 16.46 3.16
N PRO A 116 3.15 17.67 3.65
CA PRO A 116 3.24 18.02 5.05
C PRO A 116 2.50 16.99 5.94
N PRO A 117 2.88 16.85 7.23
CA PRO A 117 2.34 15.81 8.11
C PRO A 117 0.81 15.74 8.12
N GLU A 118 0.12 16.87 8.25
CA GLU A 118 -1.35 16.91 8.30
C GLU A 118 -2.00 16.45 6.99
N ARG A 119 -1.41 16.77 5.84
CA ARG A 119 -1.88 16.32 4.53
C ARG A 119 -1.63 14.83 4.34
N ARG A 120 -0.46 14.35 4.74
CA ARG A 120 -0.13 12.93 4.76
C ARG A 120 -1.13 12.13 5.58
N ASP A 121 -1.44 12.59 6.79
CA ASP A 121 -2.39 11.93 7.68
C ASP A 121 -3.80 11.88 7.07
N ARG A 122 -4.24 12.94 6.38
CA ARG A 122 -5.52 12.94 5.65
C ARG A 122 -5.54 11.91 4.51
N MET A 123 -4.47 11.81 3.73
CA MET A 123 -4.36 10.81 2.66
C MET A 123 -4.42 9.38 3.22
N ILE A 124 -3.67 9.09 4.30
CA ILE A 124 -3.71 7.80 4.99
C ILE A 124 -5.10 7.51 5.55
N ALA A 125 -5.75 8.50 6.14
CA ALA A 125 -7.11 8.35 6.66
C ALA A 125 -8.12 8.08 5.54
N SER A 126 -7.98 8.68 4.36
CA SER A 126 -8.82 8.42 3.19
C SER A 126 -8.67 6.98 2.69
N PHE A 127 -7.43 6.49 2.57
CA PHE A 127 -7.15 5.10 2.23
C PHE A 127 -7.80 4.12 3.23
N ASN A 128 -7.54 4.30 4.53
CA ASN A 128 -8.05 3.42 5.57
C ASN A 128 -9.57 3.45 5.66
N ARG A 129 -10.20 4.62 5.55
CA ARG A 129 -11.65 4.77 5.56
C ARG A 129 -12.32 3.99 4.42
N SER A 130 -11.76 4.09 3.22
CA SER A 130 -12.26 3.35 2.06
C SER A 130 -12.09 1.85 2.24
N TYR A 131 -10.93 1.38 2.69
CA TYR A 131 -10.70 -0.03 3.01
C TYR A 131 -11.77 -0.56 3.98
N ILE A 132 -11.96 0.11 5.12
CA ILE A 132 -12.92 -0.30 6.15
C ILE A 132 -14.37 -0.28 5.62
N ALA A 133 -14.72 0.70 4.81
CA ALA A 133 -16.06 0.80 4.21
C ALA A 133 -16.37 -0.40 3.33
N TYR A 134 -15.40 -0.86 2.51
CA TYR A 134 -15.58 -2.05 1.68
C TYR A 134 -15.51 -3.34 2.48
N GLU A 135 -14.61 -3.43 3.46
CA GLU A 135 -14.53 -4.58 4.37
C GLU A 135 -15.85 -4.79 5.13
N SER A 136 -16.50 -3.73 5.57
CA SER A 136 -17.78 -3.81 6.27
C SER A 136 -18.94 -4.18 5.35
N SER A 137 -18.87 -3.81 4.06
CA SER A 137 -19.94 -3.96 3.08
C SER A 137 -19.92 -5.28 2.31
N TYR A 138 -18.73 -5.82 2.04
CA TYR A 138 -18.56 -7.00 1.19
C TYR A 138 -17.84 -8.12 1.97
N ARG A 139 -18.50 -9.29 2.06
CA ARG A 139 -17.92 -10.50 2.69
C ARG A 139 -17.49 -11.55 1.67
N SER A 140 -17.87 -11.37 0.41
CA SER A 140 -17.51 -12.25 -0.71
C SER A 140 -17.46 -11.47 -2.00
N CYS A 141 -16.79 -12.03 -3.00
CA CYS A 141 -16.79 -11.45 -4.33
C CYS A 141 -18.16 -11.57 -4.98
N THR A 142 -18.78 -10.43 -5.27
CA THR A 142 -20.07 -10.31 -5.94
C THR A 142 -19.89 -9.60 -7.28
N SER A 143 -20.93 -9.66 -8.14
CA SER A 143 -20.94 -8.86 -9.38
C SER A 143 -20.80 -7.36 -9.12
N ALA A 144 -21.37 -6.86 -8.01
CA ALA A 144 -21.22 -5.48 -7.59
C ALA A 144 -19.78 -5.16 -7.16
N ALA A 145 -19.11 -6.06 -6.43
CA ALA A 145 -17.70 -5.91 -6.09
C ALA A 145 -16.81 -5.87 -7.35
N THR A 146 -17.04 -6.78 -8.29
CA THR A 146 -16.33 -6.81 -9.57
C THR A 146 -16.56 -5.54 -10.40
N LEU A 147 -17.78 -5.00 -10.39
CA LEU A 147 -18.08 -3.73 -11.06
C LEU A 147 -17.35 -2.56 -10.38
N ALA A 148 -17.35 -2.52 -9.04
CA ALA A 148 -16.63 -1.50 -8.28
C ALA A 148 -15.12 -1.53 -8.58
N ILE A 149 -14.49 -2.72 -8.62
CA ILE A 149 -13.08 -2.88 -9.00
C ILE A 149 -12.81 -2.22 -10.36
N ARG A 150 -13.60 -2.56 -11.39
CA ARG A 150 -13.40 -1.99 -12.74
C ARG A 150 -13.51 -0.48 -12.74
N ARG A 151 -14.55 0.08 -12.11
CA ARG A 151 -14.76 1.53 -12.03
C ARG A 151 -13.61 2.23 -11.32
N TYR A 152 -13.08 1.66 -10.25
CA TYR A 152 -11.96 2.24 -9.52
C TYR A 152 -10.64 2.17 -10.29
N LEU A 153 -10.39 1.07 -11.03
CA LEU A 153 -9.23 1.00 -11.90
C LEU A 153 -9.28 2.06 -13.00
N ASP A 154 -10.43 2.21 -13.66
CA ASP A 154 -10.62 3.22 -14.72
C ASP A 154 -10.49 4.65 -14.15
N GLU A 155 -11.13 4.93 -13.01
CA GLU A 155 -11.08 6.23 -12.35
C GLU A 155 -9.66 6.56 -11.87
N GLY A 156 -8.96 5.60 -11.26
CA GLY A 156 -7.59 5.76 -10.78
C GLY A 156 -6.62 6.12 -11.92
N VAL A 157 -6.71 5.41 -13.04
CA VAL A 157 -5.90 5.71 -14.24
C VAL A 157 -6.20 7.11 -14.78
N ARG A 158 -7.48 7.48 -14.84
CA ARG A 158 -7.88 8.83 -15.31
C ARG A 158 -7.34 9.92 -14.39
N LEU A 159 -7.56 9.81 -13.07
CA LEU A 159 -7.09 10.79 -12.09
C LEU A 159 -5.56 10.94 -12.10
N SER A 160 -4.83 9.83 -12.14
CA SER A 160 -3.36 9.87 -12.18
C SER A 160 -2.85 10.61 -13.42
N ARG A 161 -3.47 10.39 -14.59
CA ARG A 161 -3.13 11.12 -15.81
C ARG A 161 -3.49 12.60 -15.74
N GLU A 162 -4.65 12.93 -15.19
CA GLU A 162 -5.08 14.32 -15.04
C GLU A 162 -4.13 15.11 -14.13
N ILE A 163 -3.75 14.53 -12.98
CA ILE A 163 -2.79 15.14 -12.05
C ILE A 163 -1.43 15.32 -12.75
N ALA A 164 -0.91 14.25 -13.37
CA ALA A 164 0.38 14.32 -14.05
C ALA A 164 0.39 15.33 -15.20
N THR A 165 -0.70 15.46 -15.97
CA THR A 165 -0.78 16.39 -17.10
C THR A 165 -0.93 17.84 -16.65
N LYS A 166 -1.68 18.10 -15.57
CA LYS A 166 -1.96 19.47 -15.12
C LYS A 166 -0.89 20.03 -14.20
N TYR A 167 -0.25 19.18 -13.40
CA TYR A 167 0.60 19.58 -12.27
C TYR A 167 1.97 18.89 -12.24
N GLY A 168 2.20 17.86 -13.08
CA GLY A 168 3.51 17.23 -13.26
C GLY A 168 4.45 18.16 -14.05
N ASN A 169 5.63 18.45 -13.47
CA ASN A 169 6.69 19.22 -14.12
C ASN A 169 7.60 18.30 -14.94
#